data_6a8b201617d11452b9c7145f74bd9317
#
_entry.id   6a8b201617d11452b9c7145f74bd9317
#
_cell.length_a   1.000
_cell.length_b   1.000
_cell.length_c   1.000
_cell.angle_alpha   90.00
_cell.angle_beta   90.00
_cell.angle_gamma   90.00
#
_symmetry.space_group_name_H-M   'P 1'
#
loop_
_entity.id
_entity.type
_entity.pdbx_description
1 polymer ?
#
loop_
_entity_poly.entity_id
_entity_poly.type
_entity_poly.pdbx_seq_one_letter_code
_entity_poly.pdbx_strand_id
1 'polypeptide(L)'
;MHPGALREIAELRKNGVRVILATSSPFEAVYPVAQECGVSSADLISTQFSYTNGVFDGKLVGVPVYSKFKSEIITSFARMGGTDLHYCSFYSDSVHDLPLLEKVGRPVAANPDSRLKKIARRRGWAVKDFSK
;
A
#
# COMPACT_ATOMS: atom_id res chain seq x y z
N MET A 1 5.56 12.15 0.77
CA MET A 1 6.00 10.92 1.46
C MET A 1 7.19 11.24 2.35
N HIS A 2 7.28 10.60 3.50
CA HIS A 2 8.40 10.81 4.43
C HIS A 2 9.75 10.43 3.79
N PRO A 3 10.80 11.25 3.96
CA PRO A 3 12.12 10.92 3.42
C PRO A 3 12.64 9.55 3.87
N GLY A 4 12.32 9.14 5.10
CA GLY A 4 12.69 7.81 5.60
C GLY A 4 12.02 6.68 4.82
N ALA A 5 10.77 6.87 4.42
CA ALA A 5 10.05 5.90 3.60
C ALA A 5 10.64 5.81 2.20
N LEU A 6 11.00 6.94 1.61
CA LEU A 6 11.67 6.97 0.29
C LEU A 6 13.00 6.21 0.34
N ARG A 7 13.80 6.40 1.38
CA ARG A 7 15.06 5.67 1.56
C ARG A 7 14.83 4.17 1.70
N GLU A 8 13.82 3.77 2.46
CA GLU A 8 13.47 2.35 2.62
C GLU A 8 13.09 1.72 1.29
N ILE A 9 12.24 2.39 0.49
CA ILE A 9 11.82 1.93 -0.83
C ILE A 9 13.04 1.79 -1.75
N ALA A 10 13.91 2.79 -1.76
CA ALA A 10 15.12 2.78 -2.60
C ALA A 10 16.02 1.60 -2.23
N GLU A 11 16.22 1.34 -0.95
CA GLU A 11 17.04 0.24 -0.46
C GLU A 11 16.45 -1.12 -0.83
N LEU A 12 15.14 -1.29 -0.66
CA LEU A 12 14.45 -2.52 -1.04
C LEU A 12 14.62 -2.80 -2.54
N ARG A 13 14.41 -1.78 -3.37
CA ARG A 13 14.53 -1.91 -4.83
C ARG A 13 15.96 -2.21 -5.25
N LYS A 14 16.93 -1.59 -4.60
CA LYS A 14 18.35 -1.85 -4.84
C LYS A 14 18.68 -3.32 -4.58
N ASN A 15 18.03 -3.94 -3.60
CA ASN A 15 18.21 -5.35 -3.26
C ASN A 15 17.33 -6.30 -4.08
N GLY A 16 16.74 -5.82 -5.15
CA GLY A 16 15.93 -6.63 -6.06
C GLY A 16 14.52 -6.92 -5.58
N VAL A 17 14.05 -6.24 -4.55
CA VAL A 17 12.68 -6.41 -4.03
C VAL A 17 11.70 -5.61 -4.89
N ARG A 18 10.65 -6.27 -5.36
CA ARG A 18 9.55 -5.59 -6.06
C ARG A 18 8.72 -4.81 -5.05
N VAL A 19 8.52 -3.54 -5.30
CA VAL A 19 7.73 -2.64 -4.43
C VAL A 19 6.43 -2.26 -5.14
N ILE A 20 5.31 -2.50 -4.46
CA ILE A 20 3.97 -2.16 -4.92
C ILE A 20 3.45 -1.05 -4.00
N LEU A 21 2.91 0.01 -4.58
CA LEU A 21 2.20 1.04 -3.82
C LEU A 21 0.70 0.79 -3.91
N ALA A 22 0.02 0.75 -2.77
CA ALA A 22 -1.42 0.56 -2.71
C ALA A 22 -2.05 1.66 -1.85
N THR A 23 -3.04 2.35 -2.39
CA THR A 23 -3.65 3.51 -1.74
C THR A 23 -5.12 3.66 -2.10
N SER A 24 -5.90 4.22 -1.18
CA SER A 24 -7.29 4.62 -1.44
C SER A 24 -7.39 5.93 -2.22
N SER A 25 -6.30 6.68 -2.31
CA SER A 25 -6.30 7.97 -3.03
C SER A 25 -6.49 7.77 -4.54
N PRO A 26 -6.99 8.79 -5.26
CA PRO A 26 -7.13 8.70 -6.72
C PRO A 26 -5.78 8.54 -7.42
N PHE A 27 -5.80 7.85 -8.55
CA PHE A 27 -4.59 7.65 -9.38
C PHE A 27 -3.89 8.97 -9.68
N GLU A 28 -4.64 10.00 -10.06
CA GLU A 28 -4.08 11.30 -10.44
C GLU A 28 -3.32 11.97 -9.30
N ALA A 29 -3.73 11.73 -8.06
CA ALA A 29 -3.10 12.31 -6.88
C ALA A 29 -1.81 11.58 -6.49
N VAL A 30 -1.73 10.27 -6.71
CA VAL A 30 -0.61 9.45 -6.23
C VAL A 30 0.40 9.09 -7.32
N TYR A 31 0.06 9.26 -8.59
CA TYR A 31 0.99 8.95 -9.68
C TYR A 31 2.32 9.71 -9.58
N PRO A 32 2.33 11.03 -9.26
CA PRO A 32 3.59 11.73 -9.05
C PRO A 32 4.45 11.15 -7.92
N VAL A 33 3.81 10.70 -6.84
CA VAL A 33 4.50 10.04 -5.71
C VAL A 33 5.10 8.71 -6.17
N ALA A 34 4.36 7.94 -6.95
CA ALA A 34 4.87 6.68 -7.51
C ALA A 34 6.11 6.92 -8.38
N GLN A 35 6.07 7.97 -9.20
CA GLN A 35 7.22 8.36 -10.03
C GLN A 35 8.44 8.72 -9.17
N GLU A 36 8.23 9.48 -8.09
CA GLU A 36 9.30 9.83 -7.15
C GLU A 36 9.93 8.59 -6.52
N CYS A 37 9.11 7.57 -6.23
CA CYS A 37 9.59 6.30 -5.68
C CYS A 37 10.22 5.38 -6.74
N GLY A 38 10.15 5.75 -8.01
CA GLY A 38 10.58 4.89 -9.11
C GLY A 38 9.66 3.69 -9.35
N VAL A 39 8.41 3.77 -8.89
CA VAL A 39 7.41 2.70 -9.04
C VAL A 39 6.58 2.98 -10.27
N SER A 40 6.48 2.01 -11.18
CA SER A 40 5.69 2.16 -12.42
C SER A 40 4.18 2.11 -12.13
N SER A 41 3.38 2.57 -13.09
CA SER A 41 1.92 2.48 -12.97
C SER A 41 1.41 1.04 -12.85
N ALA A 42 2.15 0.06 -13.37
CA ALA A 42 1.80 -1.35 -13.24
C ALA A 42 1.91 -1.85 -11.78
N ASP A 43 2.72 -1.18 -10.97
CA ASP A 43 2.94 -1.51 -9.56
C ASP A 43 2.25 -0.51 -8.62
N LEU A 44 1.29 0.25 -9.14
CA LEU A 44 0.49 1.20 -8.38
C LEU A 44 -0.97 0.75 -8.36
N ILE A 45 -1.48 0.45 -7.18
CA ILE A 45 -2.89 0.11 -6.96
C ILE A 45 -3.55 1.31 -6.30
N SER A 46 -4.49 1.93 -6.98
CA SER A 46 -5.15 3.15 -6.52
C SER A 46 -6.64 3.14 -6.87
N THR A 47 -7.39 4.02 -6.23
CA THR A 47 -8.80 4.22 -6.58
C THR A 47 -8.88 4.90 -7.93
N GLN A 48 -9.68 4.32 -8.84
CA GLN A 48 -9.85 4.82 -10.21
C GLN A 48 -11.17 5.56 -10.32
N PHE A 49 -11.13 6.79 -10.80
CA PHE A 49 -12.34 7.56 -11.11
C PHE A 49 -12.70 7.42 -12.56
N SER A 50 -14.00 7.46 -12.84
CA SER A 50 -14.53 7.43 -14.21
C SER A 50 -14.66 8.84 -14.77
N TYR A 51 -14.34 8.99 -16.06
CA TYR A 51 -14.42 10.27 -16.77
C TYR A 51 -15.24 10.11 -18.04
N THR A 52 -16.07 11.11 -18.33
CA THR A 52 -16.83 11.22 -19.57
C THR A 52 -16.38 12.49 -20.28
N ASN A 53 -15.87 12.37 -21.51
CA ASN A 53 -15.35 13.50 -22.29
C ASN A 53 -14.30 14.31 -21.52
N GLY A 54 -13.42 13.63 -20.74
CA GLY A 54 -12.38 14.27 -19.96
C GLY A 54 -12.83 14.89 -18.66
N VAL A 55 -14.12 14.76 -18.29
CA VAL A 55 -14.69 15.31 -17.06
C VAL A 55 -15.10 14.19 -16.11
N PHE A 56 -14.76 14.33 -14.82
CA PHE A 56 -15.18 13.38 -13.78
C PHE A 56 -16.71 13.27 -13.74
N ASP A 57 -17.22 12.04 -13.86
CA ASP A 57 -18.66 11.79 -13.94
C ASP A 57 -19.31 11.35 -12.62
N GLY A 58 -18.57 11.41 -11.52
CA GLY A 58 -19.10 11.07 -10.21
C GLY A 58 -19.05 9.59 -9.86
N LYS A 59 -18.41 8.76 -10.70
CA LYS A 59 -18.36 7.30 -10.51
C LYS A 59 -16.95 6.80 -10.31
N LEU A 60 -16.82 5.62 -9.71
CA LEU A 60 -15.56 4.89 -9.62
C LEU A 60 -15.52 3.80 -10.67
N VAL A 61 -14.31 3.48 -11.12
CA VAL A 61 -14.06 2.28 -11.94
C VAL A 61 -13.76 1.14 -10.99
N GLY A 62 -14.66 0.15 -10.91
CA GLY A 62 -14.54 -0.96 -9.98
C GLY A 62 -14.87 -0.57 -8.53
N VAL A 63 -14.10 -1.08 -7.57
CA VAL A 63 -14.30 -0.83 -6.14
C VAL A 63 -13.20 0.09 -5.59
N PRO A 64 -13.49 0.88 -4.52
CA PRO A 64 -12.45 1.71 -3.90
C PRO A 64 -11.39 0.84 -3.24
N VAL A 65 -10.12 1.30 -3.29
CA VAL A 65 -8.99 0.60 -2.65
C VAL A 65 -8.96 1.00 -1.17
N TYR A 66 -9.79 0.37 -0.35
CA TYR A 66 -9.95 0.72 1.06
C TYR A 66 -10.34 -0.50 1.90
N SER A 67 -9.77 -0.63 3.10
CA SER A 67 -10.11 -1.64 4.12
C SER A 67 -10.15 -3.07 3.54
N LYS A 68 -11.28 -3.77 3.68
CA LYS A 68 -11.43 -5.15 3.18
C LYS A 68 -11.27 -5.24 1.66
N PHE A 69 -11.70 -4.23 0.92
CA PHE A 69 -11.53 -4.19 -0.54
C PHE A 69 -10.05 -4.10 -0.91
N LYS A 70 -9.26 -3.32 -0.17
CA LYS A 70 -7.82 -3.27 -0.35
C LYS A 70 -7.21 -4.66 -0.17
N SER A 71 -7.58 -5.37 0.89
CA SER A 71 -7.11 -6.72 1.16
C SER A 71 -7.45 -7.69 0.01
N GLU A 72 -8.68 -7.66 -0.48
CA GLU A 72 -9.14 -8.50 -1.59
C GLU A 72 -8.40 -8.19 -2.89
N ILE A 73 -8.24 -6.91 -3.22
CA ILE A 73 -7.56 -6.46 -4.43
C ILE A 73 -6.09 -6.90 -4.42
N ILE A 74 -5.41 -6.68 -3.31
CA ILE A 74 -4.00 -7.04 -3.18
C ILE A 74 -3.81 -8.54 -3.17
N THR A 75 -4.70 -9.29 -2.53
CA THR A 75 -4.67 -10.75 -2.54
C THR A 75 -4.82 -11.27 -3.97
N SER A 76 -5.75 -10.72 -4.75
CA SER A 76 -5.96 -11.09 -6.15
C SER A 76 -4.75 -10.72 -7.01
N PHE A 77 -4.19 -9.53 -6.80
CA PHE A 77 -3.01 -9.07 -7.52
C PHE A 77 -1.82 -10.02 -7.29
N ALA A 78 -1.58 -10.41 -6.04
CA ALA A 78 -0.51 -11.33 -5.70
C ALA A 78 -0.74 -12.71 -6.32
N ARG A 79 -1.97 -13.22 -6.25
CA ARG A 79 -2.33 -14.51 -6.83
C ARG A 79 -2.12 -14.55 -8.34
N MET A 80 -2.54 -13.50 -9.04
CA MET A 80 -2.36 -13.39 -10.49
C MET A 80 -0.89 -13.33 -10.88
N GLY A 81 -0.04 -12.74 -10.03
CA GLY A 81 1.40 -12.68 -10.24
C GLY A 81 2.15 -13.92 -9.74
N GLY A 82 1.45 -14.92 -9.22
CA GLY A 82 2.09 -16.13 -8.69
C GLY A 82 2.83 -15.90 -7.36
N THR A 83 2.47 -14.85 -6.61
CA THR A 83 3.13 -14.50 -5.36
C THR A 83 2.28 -14.92 -4.16
N ASP A 84 2.92 -15.54 -3.17
CA ASP A 84 2.29 -15.89 -1.91
C ASP A 84 2.48 -14.74 -0.90
N LEU A 85 1.40 -14.25 -0.33
CA LEU A 85 1.43 -13.16 0.66
C LEU A 85 2.26 -13.53 1.89
N HIS A 86 2.41 -14.81 2.21
CA HIS A 86 3.26 -15.25 3.32
C HIS A 86 4.72 -14.77 3.16
N TYR A 87 5.19 -14.61 1.93
CA TYR A 87 6.54 -14.13 1.64
C TYR A 87 6.60 -12.61 1.41
N CYS A 88 5.51 -11.92 1.60
CA CYS A 88 5.43 -10.47 1.38
C CYS A 88 5.51 -9.71 2.69
N SER A 89 6.04 -8.48 2.60
CA SER A 89 5.91 -7.47 3.65
C SER A 89 4.83 -6.48 3.25
N PHE A 90 4.09 -5.99 4.22
CA PHE A 90 3.13 -4.92 4.01
C PHE A 90 3.33 -3.84 5.07
N TYR A 91 3.52 -2.61 4.61
CA TYR A 91 3.73 -1.43 5.46
C TYR A 91 2.47 -0.60 5.46
N SER A 92 1.94 -0.30 6.64
CA SER A 92 0.76 0.56 6.76
C SER A 92 0.81 1.40 8.03
N ASP A 93 0.18 2.56 7.98
CA ASP A 93 0.01 3.46 9.12
C ASP A 93 -1.38 3.39 9.74
N SER A 94 -2.30 2.65 9.15
CA SER A 94 -3.72 2.69 9.49
C SER A 94 -4.25 1.36 10.02
N VAL A 95 -5.02 1.40 11.09
CA VAL A 95 -5.74 0.23 11.61
C VAL A 95 -6.75 -0.31 10.59
N HIS A 96 -7.19 0.51 9.64
CA HIS A 96 -8.11 0.05 8.58
C HIS A 96 -7.47 -0.98 7.64
N ASP A 97 -6.15 -1.08 7.62
CA ASP A 97 -5.43 -2.08 6.84
C ASP A 97 -5.17 -3.37 7.60
N LEU A 98 -5.76 -3.52 8.79
CA LEU A 98 -5.58 -4.72 9.61
C LEU A 98 -5.89 -6.02 8.86
N PRO A 99 -6.96 -6.12 8.05
CA PRO A 99 -7.23 -7.37 7.32
C PRO A 99 -6.06 -7.84 6.46
N LEU A 100 -5.34 -6.93 5.80
CA LEU A 100 -4.19 -7.28 4.98
C LEU A 100 -2.94 -7.52 5.83
N LEU A 101 -2.74 -6.71 6.85
CA LEU A 101 -1.61 -6.90 7.77
C LEU A 101 -1.62 -8.29 8.41
N GLU A 102 -2.82 -8.83 8.66
CA GLU A 102 -2.96 -10.17 9.23
C GLU A 102 -2.67 -11.31 8.23
N LYS A 103 -2.70 -11.01 6.92
CA LYS A 103 -2.50 -12.01 5.86
C LYS A 103 -1.07 -12.13 5.39
N VAL A 104 -0.26 -11.07 5.53
CA VAL A 104 1.12 -11.09 5.04
C VAL A 104 2.05 -11.74 6.05
N GLY A 105 3.17 -12.27 5.56
CA GLY A 105 4.16 -12.89 6.42
C GLY A 105 4.93 -11.92 7.29
N ARG A 106 5.10 -10.67 6.84
CA ARG A 106 5.85 -9.63 7.56
C ARG A 106 5.07 -8.32 7.61
N PRO A 107 4.10 -8.21 8.52
CA PRO A 107 3.40 -6.95 8.73
C PRO A 107 4.30 -5.93 9.41
N VAL A 108 4.29 -4.69 8.92
CA VAL A 108 5.07 -3.58 9.46
C VAL A 108 4.14 -2.39 9.69
N ALA A 109 4.06 -1.94 10.93
CA ALA A 109 3.35 -0.70 11.26
C ALA A 109 4.31 0.47 11.08
N ALA A 110 4.09 1.26 10.03
CA ALA A 110 4.94 2.38 9.65
C ALA A 110 4.24 3.68 10.03
N ASN A 111 4.81 4.47 10.94
CA ASN A 111 4.18 5.68 11.47
C ASN A 111 2.72 5.44 11.88
N PRO A 112 2.44 4.37 12.66
CA PRO A 112 1.07 3.92 12.87
C PRO A 112 0.24 4.89 13.68
N ASP A 113 -1.08 4.90 13.41
CA ASP A 113 -2.02 5.53 14.32
C ASP A 113 -1.97 4.81 15.69
N SER A 114 -2.58 5.41 16.72
CA SER A 114 -2.48 4.89 18.09
C SER A 114 -3.10 3.49 18.23
N ARG A 115 -4.15 3.19 17.49
CA ARG A 115 -4.84 1.90 17.53
C ARG A 115 -3.97 0.82 16.88
N LEU A 116 -3.40 1.09 15.72
CA LEU A 116 -2.53 0.14 15.04
C LEU A 116 -1.25 -0.09 15.84
N LYS A 117 -0.68 0.98 16.42
CA LYS A 117 0.53 0.86 17.26
C LYS A 117 0.31 -0.09 18.43
N LYS A 118 -0.85 0.00 19.08
CA LYS A 118 -1.21 -0.87 20.20
C LYS A 118 -1.30 -2.32 19.75
N ILE A 119 -1.97 -2.57 18.62
CA ILE A 119 -2.13 -3.93 18.06
C ILE A 119 -0.77 -4.50 17.66
N ALA A 120 0.05 -3.71 16.96
CA ALA A 120 1.37 -4.12 16.51
C ALA A 120 2.26 -4.54 17.69
N ARG A 121 2.28 -3.74 18.75
CA ARG A 121 3.05 -4.06 19.95
C ARG A 121 2.55 -5.34 20.62
N ARG A 122 1.25 -5.52 20.71
CA ARG A 122 0.66 -6.72 21.31
C ARG A 122 0.99 -7.97 20.53
N ARG A 123 1.03 -7.89 19.20
CA ARG A 123 1.30 -9.03 18.31
C ARG A 123 2.78 -9.22 17.98
N GLY A 124 3.65 -8.35 18.46
CA GLY A 124 5.08 -8.43 18.18
C GLY A 124 5.45 -8.07 16.76
N TRP A 125 4.63 -7.27 16.07
CA TRP A 125 4.92 -6.79 14.73
C TRP A 125 5.99 -5.69 14.75
N ALA A 126 6.74 -5.57 13.65
CA ALA A 126 7.69 -4.48 13.49
C ALA A 126 6.97 -3.12 13.46
N VAL A 127 7.54 -2.15 14.15
CA VAL A 127 7.05 -0.76 14.14
C VAL A 127 8.19 0.13 13.67
N LYS A 128 7.96 0.92 12.63
CA LYS A 128 8.95 1.84 12.06
C LYS A 128 8.44 3.27 12.10
N ASP A 129 9.37 4.20 12.37
CA ASP A 129 9.09 5.63 12.35
C ASP A 129 9.96 6.26 11.26
N PHE A 130 9.32 6.72 10.17
CA PHE A 130 9.98 7.34 9.03
C PHE A 130 10.03 8.86 9.12
N SER A 131 9.46 9.44 10.17
CA SER A 131 9.43 10.90 10.35
C SER A 131 10.79 11.48 10.79
N LYS A 132 11.74 10.63 11.12
CA LYS A 132 13.09 11.02 11.55
C LYS A 132 14.12 10.86 10.46
#